data_9b8a6613ff2f31641ea76877472e93fa
#
_entry.id   9b8a6613ff2f31641ea76877472e93fa
#
_cell.length_a   1.000
_cell.length_b   1.000
_cell.length_c   1.000
_cell.angle_alpha   90.00
_cell.angle_beta   90.00
_cell.angle_gamma   90.00
#
_symmetry.space_group_name_H-M   'P 1'
#
loop_
_entity.id
_entity.type
_entity.pdbx_description
1 polymer ?
#
loop_
_entity_poly.entity_id
_entity_poly.type
_entity_poly.pdbx_seq_one_letter_code
_entity_poly.pdbx_strand_id
1 'polypeptide(L)'
;MAMYPWTDACGYVFYNHAAINSLVASPWHCTAIRLPYLSSIPVSDIDTVVQACIDNGIYCIVDWHSGGVGDTAAPQAFFKTLATAYHSYVNIMYEPWNEPSGVTWAQIKPYMESVIHTIRAIDTGNIIICGNPNWDQEPNLAAADPITDATNIAYSMHFYAASHPEASFGPGITTAMNDGCAIFITEYGTCNASGGSPISLTATQTWYDFLDKNKIGSTNWGVECQDEGGAACFTQAAGSLAGGPWPSSDMTSEGLFVQNYIDTSYHLTTGVLPSDESKFQQRANGQKMNGLLTGAEIKSAAVYTINGVRCPAGSKLPNGLYIVRDPAGNSAVTGLMMR
;
A
#
# COMPACT_ATOMS: atom_id res chain seq x y z
N MET A 1 -3.38 0.54 4.44
CA MET A 1 -4.38 -0.29 5.15
C MET A 1 -4.96 -1.33 4.20
N ALA A 2 -5.22 -2.56 4.67
CA ALA A 2 -5.94 -3.57 3.91
C ALA A 2 -7.43 -3.56 4.27
N MET A 3 -8.29 -3.68 3.25
CA MET A 3 -9.74 -3.76 3.42
C MET A 3 -10.14 -5.20 3.72
N TYR A 4 -11.15 -5.41 4.55
CA TYR A 4 -11.63 -6.75 4.91
C TYR A 4 -12.72 -7.23 3.94
N PRO A 5 -12.55 -8.36 3.23
CA PRO A 5 -13.40 -8.71 2.10
C PRO A 5 -14.60 -9.61 2.44
N TRP A 6 -14.72 -10.11 3.68
CA TRP A 6 -15.81 -11.01 4.05
C TRP A 6 -17.01 -10.27 4.64
N THR A 7 -18.14 -10.98 4.82
CA THR A 7 -19.40 -10.40 5.27
C THR A 7 -19.61 -10.41 6.78
N ASP A 8 -18.76 -11.09 7.53
CA ASP A 8 -18.64 -10.98 8.99
C ASP A 8 -17.78 -9.78 9.41
N ALA A 9 -17.59 -9.55 10.67
CA ALA A 9 -16.73 -8.46 11.20
C ALA A 9 -16.98 -7.09 10.51
N CYS A 10 -18.21 -6.60 10.51
CA CYS A 10 -18.75 -5.47 9.74
C CYS A 10 -18.90 -5.76 8.24
N GLY A 11 -18.40 -6.88 7.76
CA GLY A 11 -18.40 -7.20 6.34
C GLY A 11 -17.57 -6.22 5.53
N TYR A 12 -17.82 -6.17 4.26
CA TYR A 12 -17.19 -5.17 3.39
C TYR A 12 -17.97 -3.85 3.31
N VAL A 13 -18.59 -3.41 4.44
CA VAL A 13 -19.33 -2.14 4.48
C VAL A 13 -18.44 -0.94 4.20
N PHE A 14 -17.14 -1.08 4.43
CA PHE A 14 -16.14 -0.04 4.18
C PHE A 14 -15.67 0.04 2.72
N TYR A 15 -16.14 -0.83 1.82
CA TYR A 15 -15.84 -0.77 0.38
C TYR A 15 -16.62 0.38 -0.28
N ASN A 16 -16.34 1.60 0.14
CA ASN A 16 -17.01 2.79 -0.37
C ASN A 16 -16.06 3.99 -0.39
N HIS A 17 -16.39 4.98 -1.19
CA HIS A 17 -15.58 6.18 -1.39
C HIS A 17 -15.38 7.00 -0.10
N ALA A 18 -16.41 7.08 0.76
CA ALA A 18 -16.34 7.86 1.98
C ALA A 18 -15.37 7.25 3.01
N ALA A 19 -15.31 5.91 3.10
CA ALA A 19 -14.35 5.21 3.96
C ALA A 19 -12.91 5.49 3.51
N ILE A 20 -12.63 5.44 2.20
CA ILE A 20 -11.30 5.76 1.67
C ILE A 20 -10.94 7.22 1.96
N ASN A 21 -11.87 8.17 1.75
CA ASN A 21 -11.63 9.58 2.11
C ASN A 21 -11.28 9.73 3.60
N SER A 22 -11.94 9.00 4.49
CA SER A 22 -11.67 9.03 5.93
C SER A 22 -10.32 8.42 6.29
N LEU A 23 -9.89 7.36 5.58
CA LEU A 23 -8.57 6.75 5.77
C LEU A 23 -7.42 7.63 5.21
N VAL A 24 -7.69 8.48 4.23
CA VAL A 24 -6.71 9.42 3.69
C VAL A 24 -6.61 10.70 4.52
N ALA A 25 -7.72 11.10 5.14
CA ALA A 25 -7.76 12.28 5.99
C ALA A 25 -7.04 12.06 7.32
N SER A 26 -6.69 13.18 8.01
CA SER A 26 -6.24 13.16 9.39
C SER A 26 -7.30 12.48 10.29
N PRO A 27 -6.90 11.65 11.25
CA PRO A 27 -5.53 11.32 11.68
C PRO A 27 -4.94 10.05 11.06
N TRP A 28 -5.53 9.48 10.00
CA TRP A 28 -5.03 8.26 9.39
C TRP A 28 -3.88 8.50 8.40
N HIS A 29 -4.03 9.45 7.50
CA HIS A 29 -3.05 9.78 6.46
C HIS A 29 -2.54 8.58 5.65
N CYS A 30 -3.42 7.60 5.37
CA CYS A 30 -3.06 6.44 4.57
C CYS A 30 -2.63 6.85 3.16
N THR A 31 -1.52 6.30 2.70
CA THR A 31 -0.97 6.53 1.36
C THR A 31 -1.14 5.32 0.43
N ALA A 32 -1.58 4.20 0.97
CA ALA A 32 -1.90 2.98 0.21
C ALA A 32 -3.07 2.23 0.82
N ILE A 33 -3.94 1.71 -0.03
CA ILE A 33 -5.01 0.78 0.31
C ILE A 33 -4.75 -0.55 -0.40
N ARG A 34 -4.74 -1.65 0.34
CA ARG A 34 -4.82 -3.00 -0.25
C ARG A 34 -6.26 -3.42 -0.30
N LEU A 35 -6.68 -3.92 -1.45
CA LEU A 35 -8.05 -4.24 -1.80
C LEU A 35 -8.16 -5.72 -2.19
N PRO A 36 -8.40 -6.61 -1.21
CA PRO A 36 -8.61 -8.02 -1.49
C PRO A 36 -9.89 -8.24 -2.31
N TYR A 37 -9.75 -8.99 -3.39
CA TYR A 37 -10.87 -9.42 -4.22
C TYR A 37 -11.18 -10.89 -4.00
N LEU A 38 -12.42 -11.17 -3.64
CA LEU A 38 -13.03 -12.49 -3.66
C LEU A 38 -14.11 -12.52 -4.75
N SER A 39 -14.33 -13.66 -5.38
CA SER A 39 -15.37 -13.80 -6.43
C SER A 39 -16.80 -13.54 -5.94
N SER A 40 -17.01 -13.49 -4.63
CA SER A 40 -18.28 -13.10 -4.00
C SER A 40 -18.50 -11.59 -3.95
N ILE A 41 -17.45 -10.77 -4.15
CA ILE A 41 -17.54 -9.30 -4.14
C ILE A 41 -17.90 -8.83 -5.55
N PRO A 42 -18.90 -7.96 -5.72
CA PRO A 42 -19.19 -7.34 -7.00
C PRO A 42 -17.98 -6.54 -7.52
N VAL A 43 -17.64 -6.67 -8.78
CA VAL A 43 -16.54 -5.88 -9.39
C VAL A 43 -16.79 -4.38 -9.29
N SER A 44 -18.07 -3.95 -9.28
CA SER A 44 -18.43 -2.54 -9.06
C SER A 44 -17.98 -1.98 -7.71
N ASP A 45 -17.87 -2.81 -6.68
CA ASP A 45 -17.42 -2.37 -5.36
C ASP A 45 -15.89 -2.22 -5.36
N ILE A 46 -15.18 -3.10 -6.10
CA ILE A 46 -13.75 -2.95 -6.39
C ILE A 46 -13.50 -1.65 -7.15
N ASP A 47 -14.23 -1.40 -8.24
CA ASP A 47 -14.12 -0.17 -9.03
C ASP A 47 -14.36 1.07 -8.18
N THR A 48 -15.31 1.02 -7.23
CA THR A 48 -15.60 2.13 -6.31
C THR A 48 -14.40 2.48 -5.43
N VAL A 49 -13.72 1.48 -4.85
CA VAL A 49 -12.53 1.70 -4.01
C VAL A 49 -11.33 2.12 -4.84
N VAL A 50 -11.11 1.50 -6.01
CA VAL A 50 -10.04 1.87 -6.94
C VAL A 50 -10.19 3.34 -7.36
N GLN A 51 -11.41 3.75 -7.75
CA GLN A 51 -11.67 5.14 -8.12
C GLN A 51 -11.46 6.09 -6.94
N ALA A 52 -11.86 5.72 -5.73
CA ALA A 52 -11.61 6.52 -4.54
C ALA A 52 -10.11 6.71 -4.27
N CYS A 53 -9.30 5.67 -4.47
CA CYS A 53 -7.84 5.78 -4.36
C CYS A 53 -7.25 6.72 -5.45
N ILE A 54 -7.75 6.63 -6.67
CA ILE A 54 -7.34 7.52 -7.78
C ILE A 54 -7.68 8.97 -7.44
N ASP A 55 -8.91 9.24 -7.01
CA ASP A 55 -9.39 10.59 -6.69
C ASP A 55 -8.61 11.23 -5.53
N ASN A 56 -8.15 10.41 -4.58
CA ASN A 56 -7.33 10.85 -3.45
C ASN A 56 -5.82 10.86 -3.75
N GLY A 57 -5.38 10.37 -4.91
CA GLY A 57 -3.96 10.33 -5.30
C GLY A 57 -3.12 9.38 -4.47
N ILE A 58 -3.71 8.34 -3.89
CA ILE A 58 -3.03 7.31 -3.11
C ILE A 58 -2.91 6.01 -3.89
N TYR A 59 -1.99 5.12 -3.46
CA TYR A 59 -1.82 3.82 -4.08
C TYR A 59 -2.98 2.86 -3.77
N CYS A 60 -3.32 2.03 -4.74
CA CYS A 60 -4.27 0.93 -4.58
C CYS A 60 -3.62 -0.37 -5.02
N ILE A 61 -3.48 -1.33 -4.11
CA ILE A 61 -3.01 -2.69 -4.39
C ILE A 61 -4.25 -3.55 -4.56
N VAL A 62 -4.54 -3.99 -5.77
CA VAL A 62 -5.67 -4.88 -6.02
C VAL A 62 -5.17 -6.31 -5.99
N ASP A 63 -5.64 -7.04 -5.00
CA ASP A 63 -5.21 -8.39 -4.65
C ASP A 63 -6.24 -9.43 -5.08
N TRP A 64 -5.76 -10.45 -5.81
CA TRP A 64 -6.52 -11.68 -6.03
C TRP A 64 -6.41 -12.56 -4.79
N HIS A 65 -7.38 -12.41 -3.87
CA HIS A 65 -7.36 -13.02 -2.54
C HIS A 65 -7.79 -14.49 -2.53
N SER A 66 -7.49 -15.17 -3.60
CA SER A 66 -7.68 -16.61 -3.78
C SER A 66 -6.65 -17.10 -4.80
N GLY A 67 -6.56 -18.37 -4.99
CA GLY A 67 -5.65 -18.89 -5.99
C GLY A 67 -5.30 -20.36 -5.75
N GLY A 68 -4.68 -20.94 -6.74
CA GLY A 68 -4.18 -22.30 -6.70
C GLY A 68 -3.34 -22.60 -7.92
N VAL A 69 -2.32 -23.41 -7.76
CA VAL A 69 -1.48 -23.87 -8.88
C VAL A 69 -2.36 -24.49 -9.95
N GLY A 70 -2.28 -23.97 -11.17
CA GLY A 70 -3.02 -24.48 -12.32
C GLY A 70 -4.34 -23.76 -12.64
N ASP A 71 -4.85 -22.91 -11.74
CA ASP A 71 -6.02 -22.06 -12.03
C ASP A 71 -5.59 -20.62 -12.33
N THR A 72 -5.15 -20.38 -13.55
CA THR A 72 -4.73 -19.03 -14.01
C THR A 72 -5.81 -18.32 -14.81
N ALA A 73 -6.84 -19.02 -15.28
CA ALA A 73 -7.84 -18.45 -16.19
C ALA A 73 -8.68 -17.35 -15.52
N ALA A 74 -9.11 -17.55 -14.29
CA ALA A 74 -9.92 -16.61 -13.56
C ALA A 74 -9.12 -15.32 -13.19
N PRO A 75 -7.92 -15.39 -12.55
CA PRO A 75 -7.12 -14.21 -12.29
C PRO A 75 -6.67 -13.51 -13.57
N GLN A 76 -6.34 -14.22 -14.65
CA GLN A 76 -6.03 -13.59 -15.94
C GLN A 76 -7.20 -12.77 -16.48
N ALA A 77 -8.41 -13.30 -16.43
CA ALA A 77 -9.60 -12.58 -16.87
C ALA A 77 -9.88 -11.34 -16.02
N PHE A 78 -9.75 -11.47 -14.71
CA PHE A 78 -9.91 -10.38 -13.76
C PHE A 78 -8.87 -9.27 -14.00
N PHE A 79 -7.58 -9.60 -13.98
CA PHE A 79 -6.51 -8.60 -14.17
C PHE A 79 -6.48 -8.03 -15.57
N LYS A 80 -6.89 -8.78 -16.60
CA LYS A 80 -7.08 -8.21 -17.95
C LYS A 80 -8.12 -7.10 -17.93
N THR A 81 -9.24 -7.30 -17.25
CA THR A 81 -10.30 -6.29 -17.11
C THR A 81 -9.78 -5.07 -16.33
N LEU A 82 -9.15 -5.32 -15.19
CA LEU A 82 -8.59 -4.26 -14.34
C LEU A 82 -7.52 -3.44 -15.07
N ALA A 83 -6.55 -4.10 -15.70
CA ALA A 83 -5.51 -3.42 -16.47
C ALA A 83 -6.09 -2.64 -17.65
N THR A 84 -7.11 -3.16 -18.34
CA THR A 84 -7.79 -2.43 -19.42
C THR A 84 -8.43 -1.15 -18.92
N ALA A 85 -9.02 -1.15 -17.73
CA ALA A 85 -9.67 0.01 -17.14
C ALA A 85 -8.66 1.04 -16.59
N TYR A 86 -7.56 0.57 -15.99
CA TYR A 86 -6.76 1.41 -15.09
C TYR A 86 -5.27 1.53 -15.44
N HIS A 87 -4.76 0.94 -16.53
CA HIS A 87 -3.33 1.00 -16.91
C HIS A 87 -2.73 2.40 -17.04
N SER A 88 -3.55 3.42 -17.25
CA SER A 88 -3.10 4.82 -17.35
C SER A 88 -2.88 5.50 -15.99
N TYR A 89 -3.27 4.85 -14.90
CA TYR A 89 -3.14 5.35 -13.53
C TYR A 89 -1.95 4.69 -12.83
N VAL A 90 -0.90 5.46 -12.61
CA VAL A 90 0.39 4.98 -12.05
C VAL A 90 0.33 4.55 -10.59
N ASN A 91 -0.76 4.83 -9.92
CA ASN A 91 -0.99 4.50 -8.51
C ASN A 91 -1.71 3.14 -8.30
N ILE A 92 -1.96 2.38 -9.36
CA ILE A 92 -2.53 1.02 -9.27
C ILE A 92 -1.40 0.02 -9.23
N MET A 93 -1.48 -0.94 -8.32
CA MET A 93 -0.60 -2.10 -8.19
C MET A 93 -1.42 -3.37 -8.27
N TYR A 94 -0.81 -4.45 -8.73
CA TYR A 94 -1.47 -5.74 -8.91
C TYR A 94 -0.82 -6.76 -7.98
N GLU A 95 -1.62 -7.55 -7.28
CA GLU A 95 -1.16 -8.67 -6.45
C GLU A 95 -1.85 -9.96 -6.94
N PRO A 96 -1.17 -10.78 -7.78
CA PRO A 96 -1.82 -11.86 -8.53
C PRO A 96 -2.26 -13.06 -7.70
N TRP A 97 -1.74 -13.25 -6.50
CA TRP A 97 -2.10 -14.35 -5.61
C TRP A 97 -1.72 -14.04 -4.17
N ASN A 98 -2.72 -13.96 -3.30
CA ASN A 98 -2.54 -13.87 -1.86
C ASN A 98 -2.12 -15.20 -1.27
N GLU A 99 -1.06 -15.22 -0.50
CA GLU A 99 -0.64 -16.30 0.40
C GLU A 99 -0.57 -17.71 -0.22
N PRO A 100 0.26 -17.94 -1.24
CA PRO A 100 0.52 -19.29 -1.72
C PRO A 100 1.01 -20.21 -0.59
N SER A 101 0.29 -21.30 -0.32
CA SER A 101 0.61 -22.22 0.76
C SER A 101 0.61 -23.68 0.32
N GLY A 102 1.47 -24.50 0.94
CA GLY A 102 1.61 -25.90 0.58
C GLY A 102 2.22 -26.16 -0.80
N VAL A 103 2.81 -25.14 -1.41
CA VAL A 103 3.42 -25.17 -2.77
C VAL A 103 4.81 -24.53 -2.74
N THR A 104 5.67 -24.96 -3.64
CA THR A 104 7.05 -24.45 -3.79
C THR A 104 7.09 -23.26 -4.74
N TRP A 105 8.16 -22.46 -4.67
CA TRP A 105 8.38 -21.37 -5.63
C TRP A 105 8.39 -21.85 -7.08
N ALA A 106 8.99 -23.00 -7.35
CA ALA A 106 8.98 -23.60 -8.69
C ALA A 106 7.59 -23.91 -9.24
N GLN A 107 6.58 -24.05 -8.36
CA GLN A 107 5.18 -24.22 -8.74
C GLN A 107 4.42 -22.89 -8.82
N ILE A 108 4.79 -21.91 -7.97
CA ILE A 108 4.19 -20.57 -7.96
C ILE A 108 4.64 -19.73 -9.16
N LYS A 109 5.94 -19.75 -9.46
CA LYS A 109 6.57 -18.91 -10.50
C LYS A 109 5.86 -19.00 -11.86
N PRO A 110 5.59 -20.19 -12.44
CA PRO A 110 4.86 -20.29 -13.72
C PRO A 110 3.43 -19.71 -13.68
N TYR A 111 2.74 -19.80 -12.53
CA TYR A 111 1.45 -19.15 -12.33
C TYR A 111 1.61 -17.63 -12.39
N MET A 112 2.56 -17.07 -11.62
CA MET A 112 2.83 -15.63 -11.61
C MET A 112 3.19 -15.11 -13.01
N GLU A 113 4.13 -15.76 -13.70
CA GLU A 113 4.53 -15.40 -15.06
C GLU A 113 3.33 -15.37 -16.00
N SER A 114 2.43 -16.36 -15.93
CA SER A 114 1.23 -16.43 -16.75
C SER A 114 0.27 -15.26 -16.54
N VAL A 115 0.04 -14.86 -15.29
CA VAL A 115 -0.82 -13.71 -14.95
C VAL A 115 -0.11 -12.39 -15.28
N ILE A 116 1.18 -12.27 -14.98
CA ILE A 116 2.01 -11.10 -15.30
C ILE A 116 2.00 -10.82 -16.80
N HIS A 117 2.18 -11.82 -17.65
CA HIS A 117 2.14 -11.64 -19.10
C HIS A 117 0.78 -11.10 -19.58
N THR A 118 -0.31 -11.53 -18.95
CA THR A 118 -1.64 -11.00 -19.23
C THR A 118 -1.76 -9.52 -18.87
N ILE A 119 -1.24 -9.13 -17.69
CA ILE A 119 -1.21 -7.73 -17.25
C ILE A 119 -0.31 -6.91 -18.17
N ARG A 120 0.91 -7.37 -18.44
CA ARG A 120 1.94 -6.65 -19.22
C ARG A 120 1.60 -6.48 -20.70
N ALA A 121 0.70 -7.32 -21.24
CA ALA A 121 0.13 -7.08 -22.57
C ALA A 121 -0.68 -5.80 -22.67
N ILE A 122 -1.07 -5.20 -21.54
CA ILE A 122 -1.91 -3.99 -21.46
C ILE A 122 -1.19 -2.89 -20.68
N ASP A 123 -0.76 -3.21 -19.45
CA ASP A 123 -0.08 -2.32 -18.53
C ASP A 123 1.41 -2.68 -18.44
N THR A 124 2.24 -1.88 -19.06
CA THR A 124 3.69 -2.11 -19.15
C THR A 124 4.48 -1.50 -17.98
N GLY A 125 3.83 -0.71 -17.10
CA GLY A 125 4.51 0.16 -16.16
C GLY A 125 4.21 -0.06 -14.67
N ASN A 126 2.99 -0.38 -14.31
CA ASN A 126 2.59 -0.44 -12.91
C ASN A 126 3.24 -1.63 -12.17
N ILE A 127 3.39 -1.48 -10.87
CA ILE A 127 4.04 -2.49 -10.02
C ILE A 127 3.16 -3.74 -9.93
N ILE A 128 3.78 -4.91 -10.03
CA ILE A 128 3.16 -6.19 -9.73
C ILE A 128 3.88 -6.78 -8.52
N ILE A 129 3.12 -7.13 -7.48
CA ILE A 129 3.64 -7.70 -6.23
C ILE A 129 3.32 -9.18 -6.21
N CYS A 130 4.34 -10.01 -6.28
CA CYS A 130 4.19 -11.46 -6.40
C CYS A 130 4.18 -12.11 -5.03
N GLY A 131 3.18 -12.94 -4.76
CA GLY A 131 3.18 -13.85 -3.63
C GLY A 131 4.27 -14.91 -3.75
N ASN A 132 4.65 -15.51 -2.63
CA ASN A 132 5.72 -16.48 -2.53
C ASN A 132 5.37 -17.60 -1.52
N PRO A 133 6.19 -18.66 -1.36
CA PRO A 133 5.81 -19.80 -0.53
C PRO A 133 5.50 -19.45 0.93
N ASN A 134 4.79 -20.39 1.57
CA ASN A 134 4.54 -20.38 3.01
C ASN A 134 3.82 -19.11 3.48
N TRP A 135 2.66 -18.81 2.85
CA TRP A 135 1.85 -17.63 3.16
C TRP A 135 2.62 -16.31 3.01
N ASP A 136 3.34 -16.15 1.90
CA ASP A 136 4.16 -14.97 1.62
C ASP A 136 5.28 -14.70 2.62
N GLN A 137 5.85 -15.75 3.24
CA GLN A 137 6.88 -15.63 4.29
C GLN A 137 8.30 -15.96 3.81
N GLU A 138 8.47 -16.37 2.55
CA GLU A 138 9.76 -16.82 2.02
C GLU A 138 10.20 -16.04 0.77
N PRO A 139 10.25 -14.70 0.81
CA PRO A 139 10.66 -13.89 -0.34
C PRO A 139 12.09 -14.19 -0.81
N ASN A 140 12.96 -14.69 0.06
CA ASN A 140 14.31 -15.15 -0.28
C ASN A 140 14.31 -16.33 -1.27
N LEU A 141 13.30 -17.20 -1.22
CA LEU A 141 13.19 -18.30 -2.19
C LEU A 141 12.80 -17.79 -3.57
N ALA A 142 11.92 -16.77 -3.63
CA ALA A 142 11.59 -16.10 -4.88
C ALA A 142 12.78 -15.31 -5.42
N ALA A 143 13.55 -14.65 -4.56
CA ALA A 143 14.74 -13.89 -4.93
C ALA A 143 15.88 -14.78 -5.45
N ALA A 144 15.99 -16.02 -5.00
CA ALA A 144 16.99 -16.97 -5.50
C ALA A 144 16.74 -17.41 -6.96
N ASP A 145 15.50 -17.31 -7.45
CA ASP A 145 15.12 -17.57 -8.86
C ASP A 145 14.01 -16.57 -9.28
N PRO A 146 14.35 -15.29 -9.44
CA PRO A 146 13.35 -14.24 -9.61
C PRO A 146 12.67 -14.30 -10.99
N ILE A 147 11.54 -13.62 -11.11
CA ILE A 147 10.89 -13.34 -12.39
C ILE A 147 11.72 -12.29 -13.12
N THR A 148 12.22 -12.61 -14.29
CA THR A 148 13.17 -11.76 -15.05
C THR A 148 12.65 -11.31 -16.42
N ASP A 149 11.55 -11.87 -16.88
CA ASP A 149 10.94 -11.57 -18.18
C ASP A 149 9.91 -10.43 -18.13
N ALA A 150 9.77 -9.80 -16.96
CA ALA A 150 8.96 -8.62 -16.76
C ALA A 150 9.66 -7.60 -15.84
N THR A 151 9.30 -6.34 -15.97
CA THR A 151 9.83 -5.24 -15.15
C THR A 151 8.85 -4.80 -14.07
N ASN A 152 9.33 -4.02 -13.09
CA ASN A 152 8.53 -3.49 -11.97
C ASN A 152 7.84 -4.60 -11.17
N ILE A 153 8.61 -5.65 -10.86
CA ILE A 153 8.20 -6.76 -10.01
C ILE A 153 8.71 -6.51 -8.59
N ALA A 154 7.83 -6.67 -7.62
CA ALA A 154 8.14 -6.77 -6.20
C ALA A 154 7.66 -8.12 -5.66
N TYR A 155 8.13 -8.50 -4.48
CA TYR A 155 7.67 -9.71 -3.80
C TYR A 155 7.02 -9.33 -2.48
N SER A 156 5.92 -10.02 -2.18
CA SER A 156 5.19 -9.85 -0.94
C SER A 156 5.96 -10.41 0.25
N MET A 157 5.67 -9.89 1.44
CA MET A 157 5.96 -10.54 2.71
C MET A 157 4.80 -10.28 3.66
N HIS A 158 4.32 -11.34 4.32
CA HIS A 158 3.27 -11.26 5.33
C HIS A 158 3.80 -11.62 6.71
N PHE A 159 3.36 -10.88 7.72
CA PHE A 159 3.63 -11.23 9.10
C PHE A 159 2.49 -10.85 10.04
N TYR A 160 2.33 -11.62 11.09
CA TYR A 160 1.50 -11.31 12.24
C TYR A 160 2.41 -11.28 13.48
N ALA A 161 2.61 -10.10 14.04
CA ALA A 161 3.73 -9.80 14.92
C ALA A 161 3.79 -10.69 16.19
N ALA A 162 2.64 -11.11 16.71
CA ALA A 162 2.60 -11.99 17.88
C ALA A 162 3.03 -13.44 17.59
N SER A 163 3.04 -13.87 16.30
CA SER A 163 3.47 -15.20 15.85
C SER A 163 4.79 -15.19 15.09
N HIS A 164 5.10 -14.11 14.41
CA HIS A 164 6.22 -14.00 13.48
C HIS A 164 7.21 -12.95 13.99
N PRO A 165 8.16 -13.33 14.87
CA PRO A 165 9.17 -12.39 15.38
C PRO A 165 10.06 -11.88 14.23
N GLU A 166 10.34 -10.57 14.18
CA GLU A 166 11.20 -9.96 13.16
C GLU A 166 12.56 -10.66 13.05
N ALA A 167 13.18 -11.02 14.18
CA ALA A 167 14.46 -11.70 14.20
C ALA A 167 14.49 -13.05 13.44
N SER A 168 13.33 -13.68 13.24
CA SER A 168 13.22 -14.95 12.49
C SER A 168 12.94 -14.74 11.00
N PHE A 169 12.18 -13.71 10.63
CA PHE A 169 11.71 -13.48 9.26
C PHE A 169 12.45 -12.35 8.56
N GLY A 170 12.90 -11.32 9.27
CA GLY A 170 13.67 -10.19 8.75
C GLY A 170 14.93 -10.57 7.95
N PRO A 171 15.69 -11.64 8.36
CA PRO A 171 16.81 -12.12 7.56
C PRO A 171 16.43 -12.59 6.16
N GLY A 172 15.27 -13.20 5.94
CA GLY A 172 14.77 -13.60 4.62
C GLY A 172 14.49 -12.38 3.72
N ILE A 173 13.86 -11.35 4.30
CA ILE A 173 13.62 -10.07 3.61
C ILE A 173 14.97 -9.42 3.22
N THR A 174 15.89 -9.36 4.18
CA THR A 174 17.23 -8.77 3.95
C THR A 174 17.98 -9.49 2.85
N THR A 175 17.90 -10.83 2.81
CA THR A 175 18.50 -11.65 1.73
C THR A 175 17.89 -11.27 0.38
N ALA A 176 16.56 -11.27 0.27
CA ALA A 176 15.88 -10.93 -0.98
C ALA A 176 16.24 -9.51 -1.48
N MET A 177 16.33 -8.55 -0.58
CA MET A 177 16.72 -7.16 -0.93
C MET A 177 18.19 -7.10 -1.39
N ASN A 178 19.11 -7.84 -0.75
CA ASN A 178 20.52 -7.92 -1.15
C ASN A 178 20.69 -8.57 -2.52
N ASP A 179 19.80 -9.49 -2.90
CA ASP A 179 19.74 -10.11 -4.22
C ASP A 179 19.09 -9.20 -5.28
N GLY A 180 18.72 -7.96 -4.89
CA GLY A 180 18.19 -6.92 -5.79
C GLY A 180 16.68 -6.93 -5.97
N CYS A 181 15.93 -7.71 -5.18
CA CYS A 181 14.48 -7.76 -5.24
C CYS A 181 13.84 -6.66 -4.40
N ALA A 182 12.80 -6.03 -4.94
CA ALA A 182 11.93 -5.13 -4.18
C ALA A 182 10.97 -5.95 -3.30
N ILE A 183 10.78 -5.52 -2.05
CA ILE A 183 9.87 -6.15 -1.10
C ILE A 183 8.77 -5.17 -0.69
N PHE A 184 7.56 -5.66 -0.55
CA PHE A 184 6.42 -4.94 0.02
C PHE A 184 5.72 -5.83 1.05
N ILE A 185 5.37 -5.27 2.20
CA ILE A 185 4.54 -5.96 3.18
C ILE A 185 3.07 -5.71 2.82
N THR A 186 2.52 -6.57 1.97
CA THR A 186 1.14 -6.38 1.50
C THR A 186 0.11 -6.70 2.57
N GLU A 187 0.53 -7.45 3.62
CA GLU A 187 -0.32 -7.72 4.78
C GLU A 187 0.49 -7.89 6.06
N TYR A 188 0.07 -7.23 7.13
CA TYR A 188 0.58 -7.52 8.47
C TYR A 188 -0.49 -7.27 9.54
N GLY A 189 -0.38 -8.00 10.66
CA GLY A 189 -1.21 -7.80 11.85
C GLY A 189 -0.39 -7.65 13.13
N THR A 190 -0.98 -7.00 14.14
CA THR A 190 -0.41 -6.87 15.50
C THR A 190 -0.61 -8.15 16.32
N CYS A 191 -1.55 -8.99 15.89
CA CYS A 191 -2.05 -10.19 16.55
C CYS A 191 -1.28 -11.46 16.14
N ASN A 192 -1.82 -12.63 16.50
CA ASN A 192 -1.30 -13.91 16.02
C ASN A 192 -1.77 -14.21 14.58
N ALA A 193 -1.16 -15.23 13.96
CA ALA A 193 -1.40 -15.59 12.56
C ALA A 193 -2.83 -16.12 12.28
N SER A 194 -3.66 -16.34 13.28
CA SER A 194 -5.08 -16.66 13.07
C SER A 194 -5.98 -15.42 12.99
N GLY A 195 -5.42 -14.21 13.08
CA GLY A 195 -6.16 -12.97 13.15
C GLY A 195 -6.73 -12.63 14.54
N GLY A 196 -6.49 -13.47 15.56
CA GLY A 196 -6.99 -13.29 16.92
C GLY A 196 -5.90 -13.06 17.97
N SER A 197 -6.30 -13.13 19.25
CA SER A 197 -5.37 -13.03 20.39
C SER A 197 -4.30 -14.12 20.40
N PRO A 198 -3.12 -13.84 20.98
CA PRO A 198 -2.71 -12.57 21.57
C PRO A 198 -2.33 -11.50 20.54
N ILE A 199 -2.34 -10.24 20.98
CA ILE A 199 -1.68 -9.13 20.28
C ILE A 199 -0.30 -8.87 20.87
N SER A 200 0.60 -8.27 20.11
CA SER A 200 1.92 -7.85 20.59
C SER A 200 2.35 -6.53 19.99
N LEU A 201 1.98 -5.44 20.62
CA LEU A 201 2.37 -4.09 20.17
C LEU A 201 3.90 -3.89 20.22
N THR A 202 4.58 -4.54 21.18
CA THR A 202 6.05 -4.49 21.26
C THR A 202 6.72 -5.19 20.08
N ALA A 203 6.24 -6.39 19.68
CA ALA A 203 6.77 -7.07 18.51
C ALA A 203 6.44 -6.32 17.23
N THR A 204 5.25 -5.71 17.17
CA THR A 204 4.85 -4.84 16.04
C THR A 204 5.77 -3.62 15.93
N GLN A 205 6.13 -2.98 17.05
CA GLN A 205 7.09 -1.88 17.02
C GLN A 205 8.47 -2.32 16.50
N THR A 206 8.94 -3.52 16.88
CA THR A 206 10.19 -4.07 16.33
C THR A 206 10.13 -4.22 14.81
N TRP A 207 8.99 -4.67 14.29
CA TRP A 207 8.74 -4.71 12.85
C TRP A 207 8.72 -3.32 12.22
N TYR A 208 8.04 -2.34 12.83
CA TYR A 208 8.01 -0.97 12.33
C TYR A 208 9.42 -0.36 12.22
N ASP A 209 10.25 -0.55 13.26
CA ASP A 209 11.64 -0.09 13.25
C ASP A 209 12.45 -0.75 12.10
N PHE A 210 12.20 -2.03 11.82
CA PHE A 210 12.82 -2.73 10.68
C PHE A 210 12.33 -2.19 9.34
N LEU A 211 11.02 -1.98 9.17
CA LEU A 211 10.43 -1.49 7.94
C LEU A 211 10.90 -0.06 7.62
N ASP A 212 10.89 0.83 8.62
CA ASP A 212 11.33 2.21 8.48
C ASP A 212 12.82 2.29 8.13
N LYS A 213 13.66 1.51 8.81
CA LYS A 213 15.10 1.41 8.53
C LYS A 213 15.37 0.99 7.08
N ASN A 214 14.60 0.04 6.57
CA ASN A 214 14.78 -0.53 5.23
C ASN A 214 13.91 0.16 4.17
N LYS A 215 13.05 1.11 4.55
CA LYS A 215 12.13 1.86 3.66
C LYS A 215 11.18 0.93 2.91
N ILE A 216 10.62 -0.04 3.61
CA ILE A 216 9.68 -1.02 3.07
C ILE A 216 8.25 -0.53 3.30
N GLY A 217 7.48 -0.40 2.24
CA GLY A 217 6.05 -0.07 2.33
C GLY A 217 5.23 -1.22 2.91
N SER A 218 4.15 -0.88 3.62
CA SER A 218 3.32 -1.90 4.28
C SER A 218 1.85 -1.53 4.33
N THR A 219 0.97 -2.54 4.38
CA THR A 219 -0.45 -2.40 4.65
C THR A 219 -0.88 -3.29 5.82
N ASN A 220 -1.52 -2.67 6.81
CA ASN A 220 -2.03 -3.38 7.97
C ASN A 220 -3.34 -4.10 7.64
N TRP A 221 -3.49 -5.31 8.09
CA TRP A 221 -4.71 -6.06 8.18
C TRP A 221 -5.32 -5.84 9.58
N GLY A 222 -6.54 -5.09 9.79
CA GLY A 222 -7.24 -4.62 8.64
C GLY A 222 -8.37 -3.63 9.01
N VAL A 223 -8.98 -3.12 7.95
CA VAL A 223 -10.17 -2.26 8.04
C VAL A 223 -11.40 -3.15 8.22
N GLU A 224 -11.62 -3.56 9.45
CA GLU A 224 -12.69 -4.47 9.88
C GLU A 224 -13.10 -4.16 11.33
N CYS A 225 -14.23 -4.70 11.78
CA CYS A 225 -14.73 -4.54 13.13
C CYS A 225 -14.71 -5.87 13.87
N GLN A 226 -14.03 -5.90 14.99
CA GLN A 226 -14.06 -7.00 15.96
C GLN A 226 -14.00 -6.43 17.38
N ASP A 227 -14.09 -7.33 18.36
CA ASP A 227 -13.72 -7.00 19.74
C ASP A 227 -12.20 -6.88 19.86
N GLU A 228 -11.73 -6.28 20.95
CA GLU A 228 -10.32 -6.15 21.28
C GLU A 228 -9.55 -7.49 21.20
N GLY A 229 -8.28 -7.41 20.78
CA GLY A 229 -7.35 -8.53 20.79
C GLY A 229 -7.23 -9.31 19.47
N GLY A 230 -7.74 -8.73 18.38
CA GLY A 230 -7.64 -9.29 17.03
C GLY A 230 -6.92 -8.40 16.03
N ALA A 231 -7.12 -8.67 14.75
CA ALA A 231 -6.54 -7.90 13.65
C ALA A 231 -7.29 -6.58 13.35
N ALA A 232 -8.53 -6.46 13.84
CA ALA A 232 -9.43 -5.37 13.50
C ALA A 232 -8.98 -4.04 14.08
N CYS A 233 -8.95 -3.01 13.23
CA CYS A 233 -8.71 -1.65 13.69
C CYS A 233 -9.92 -0.99 14.36
N PHE A 234 -11.12 -1.52 14.15
CA PHE A 234 -12.37 -0.91 14.61
C PHE A 234 -13.16 -1.84 15.51
N THR A 235 -13.87 -1.24 16.46
CA THR A 235 -14.88 -1.93 17.27
C THR A 235 -16.16 -2.16 16.46
N GLN A 236 -17.08 -3.00 16.96
CA GLN A 236 -18.37 -3.23 16.30
C GLN A 236 -19.18 -1.94 16.07
N ALA A 237 -18.99 -0.91 16.90
CA ALA A 237 -19.70 0.37 16.77
C ALA A 237 -19.36 1.08 15.46
N ALA A 238 -18.14 0.96 14.96
CA ALA A 238 -17.71 1.59 13.72
C ALA A 238 -18.46 1.10 12.47
N GLY A 239 -19.02 -0.11 12.50
CA GLY A 239 -19.82 -0.66 11.40
C GLY A 239 -21.05 0.15 11.07
N SER A 240 -21.58 0.91 12.03
CA SER A 240 -22.68 1.87 11.81
C SER A 240 -22.24 3.15 11.08
N LEU A 241 -20.94 3.41 11.01
CA LEU A 241 -20.30 4.55 10.37
C LEU A 241 -19.48 4.11 9.15
N ALA A 242 -20.12 3.39 8.22
CA ALA A 242 -19.48 2.76 7.07
C ALA A 242 -18.57 3.69 6.23
N GLY A 243 -18.75 5.00 6.29
CA GLY A 243 -17.94 6.01 5.61
C GLY A 243 -16.97 6.75 6.52
N GLY A 244 -16.95 6.49 7.83
CA GLY A 244 -16.21 7.33 8.79
C GLY A 244 -16.72 8.79 8.86
N PRO A 245 -15.94 9.73 9.40
CA PRO A 245 -14.75 9.47 10.17
C PRO A 245 -15.07 8.73 11.48
N TRP A 246 -14.16 7.86 11.92
CA TRP A 246 -14.37 7.07 13.13
C TRP A 246 -13.73 7.76 14.33
N PRO A 247 -14.48 8.02 15.41
CA PRO A 247 -13.90 8.53 16.64
C PRO A 247 -13.02 7.47 17.31
N SER A 248 -12.10 7.89 18.15
CA SER A 248 -11.19 6.96 18.85
C SER A 248 -11.92 5.96 19.75
N SER A 249 -13.15 6.28 20.18
CA SER A 249 -14.03 5.35 20.92
C SER A 249 -14.50 4.14 20.10
N ASP A 250 -14.48 4.26 18.78
CA ASP A 250 -14.90 3.22 17.84
C ASP A 250 -13.69 2.45 17.26
N MET A 251 -12.51 2.67 17.84
CA MET A 251 -11.27 2.01 17.46
C MET A 251 -10.82 1.04 18.56
N THR A 252 -10.19 -0.04 18.14
CA THR A 252 -9.52 -0.96 19.06
C THR A 252 -8.18 -0.37 19.53
N SER A 253 -7.56 -0.97 20.54
CA SER A 253 -6.21 -0.59 20.98
C SER A 253 -5.17 -0.79 19.87
N GLU A 254 -5.33 -1.83 19.07
CA GLU A 254 -4.52 -2.11 17.89
C GLU A 254 -4.72 -1.04 16.82
N GLY A 255 -5.97 -0.71 16.55
CA GLY A 255 -6.31 0.31 15.56
C GLY A 255 -5.73 1.67 15.90
N LEU A 256 -5.79 2.07 17.18
CA LEU A 256 -5.15 3.31 17.67
C LEU A 256 -3.63 3.27 17.53
N PHE A 257 -3.01 2.12 17.82
CA PHE A 257 -1.57 1.95 17.67
C PHE A 257 -1.13 2.03 16.20
N VAL A 258 -1.84 1.33 15.31
CA VAL A 258 -1.58 1.36 13.86
C VAL A 258 -1.81 2.76 13.28
N GLN A 259 -2.90 3.43 13.65
CA GLN A 259 -3.20 4.79 13.22
C GLN A 259 -2.06 5.75 13.61
N ASN A 260 -1.61 5.69 14.86
CA ASN A 260 -0.51 6.53 15.32
C ASN A 260 0.81 6.27 14.56
N TYR A 261 1.10 5.03 14.21
CA TYR A 261 2.26 4.71 13.38
C TYR A 261 2.14 5.31 11.98
N ILE A 262 1.00 5.12 11.31
CA ILE A 262 0.77 5.62 9.96
C ILE A 262 0.85 7.15 9.94
N ASP A 263 0.19 7.82 10.87
CA ASP A 263 0.20 9.28 11.01
C ASP A 263 1.61 9.82 11.25
N THR A 264 2.36 9.20 12.17
CA THR A 264 3.74 9.58 12.46
C THR A 264 4.65 9.39 11.24
N SER A 265 4.53 8.26 10.55
CA SER A 265 5.32 7.96 9.35
C SER A 265 5.00 8.92 8.21
N TYR A 266 3.73 9.31 8.04
CA TYR A 266 3.32 10.33 7.07
C TYR A 266 4.00 11.67 7.35
N HIS A 267 3.97 12.14 8.59
CA HIS A 267 4.58 13.42 8.97
C HIS A 267 6.10 13.41 8.84
N LEU A 268 6.76 12.30 9.19
CA LEU A 268 8.22 12.15 9.01
C LEU A 268 8.62 12.19 7.53
N THR A 269 7.79 11.59 6.66
CA THR A 269 8.06 11.52 5.22
C THR A 269 7.77 12.83 4.51
N THR A 270 6.72 13.54 4.91
CA THR A 270 6.27 14.79 4.28
C THR A 270 6.93 16.02 4.90
N GLY A 271 7.56 15.90 6.08
CA GLY A 271 8.14 17.02 6.83
C GLY A 271 7.09 17.96 7.44
N VAL A 272 5.81 17.56 7.43
CA VAL A 272 4.71 18.28 8.09
C VAL A 272 4.56 17.75 9.51
N LEU A 273 4.88 18.56 10.53
CA LEU A 273 4.70 18.18 11.92
C LEU A 273 3.24 18.35 12.36
N PRO A 274 2.70 17.44 13.22
CA PRO A 274 1.28 17.46 13.65
C PRO A 274 0.85 18.79 14.33
N SER A 275 1.78 19.54 14.88
CA SER A 275 1.52 20.81 15.55
C SER A 275 1.37 22.03 14.62
N ASP A 276 1.51 21.86 13.31
CA ASP A 276 1.57 22.98 12.36
C ASP A 276 0.28 23.22 11.55
N GLU A 277 -0.78 22.42 11.74
CA GLU A 277 -2.08 22.68 11.06
C GLU A 277 -2.60 24.11 11.35
N SER A 278 -2.39 24.63 12.57
CA SER A 278 -2.77 26.02 12.92
C SER A 278 -1.90 27.07 12.24
N LYS A 279 -0.66 26.75 11.88
CA LYS A 279 0.26 27.66 11.16
C LYS A 279 0.04 27.64 9.66
N PHE A 280 -0.49 26.56 9.12
CA PHE A 280 -0.88 26.47 7.70
C PHE A 280 -2.01 27.45 7.39
N GLN A 281 -3.01 27.59 8.26
CA GLN A 281 -4.07 28.58 8.09
C GLN A 281 -3.58 30.05 8.23
N GLN A 282 -2.56 30.30 9.03
CA GLN A 282 -1.99 31.66 9.16
C GLN A 282 -1.05 32.06 8.02
N ARG A 283 -0.35 31.10 7.37
CA ARG A 283 0.49 31.38 6.19
C ARG A 283 -0.32 31.49 4.89
N ALA A 284 -1.48 30.87 4.82
CA ALA A 284 -2.41 30.96 3.68
C ALA A 284 -2.95 32.39 3.47
N ASN A 285 -2.84 33.28 4.44
CA ASN A 285 -3.26 34.69 4.33
C ASN A 285 -2.18 35.63 3.78
N GLY A 286 -1.01 35.17 3.39
CA GLY A 286 0.09 36.04 2.93
C GLY A 286 0.84 35.60 1.67
N GLN A 287 0.83 34.34 1.29
CA GLN A 287 1.47 33.88 0.05
C GLN A 287 0.76 32.64 -0.48
N LYS A 288 0.31 32.73 -1.75
CA LYS A 288 -0.28 31.60 -2.49
C LYS A 288 0.74 30.46 -2.60
N MET A 289 0.51 29.37 -1.86
CA MET A 289 1.04 28.06 -2.15
C MET A 289 -0.13 27.10 -2.33
N ASN A 290 -0.89 27.29 -3.39
CA ASN A 290 -1.66 26.21 -3.99
C ASN A 290 -0.75 25.51 -4.99
N GLY A 291 -0.32 24.32 -4.69
CA GLY A 291 0.50 23.32 -5.30
C GLY A 291 0.67 23.17 -6.80
N LEU A 292 0.70 24.24 -7.56
CA LEU A 292 1.14 24.28 -8.95
C LEU A 292 2.27 25.30 -9.05
N LEU A 293 3.51 24.80 -9.08
CA LEU A 293 4.65 25.64 -9.44
C LEU A 293 4.48 26.11 -10.88
N THR A 294 4.59 27.41 -11.09
CA THR A 294 4.61 27.99 -12.43
C THR A 294 5.93 27.66 -13.14
N GLY A 295 5.94 27.67 -14.46
CA GLY A 295 7.15 27.38 -15.24
C GLY A 295 8.36 28.29 -14.93
N ALA A 296 8.19 29.39 -14.20
CA ALA A 296 9.26 30.27 -13.77
C ALA A 296 9.92 29.78 -12.47
N GLU A 297 9.15 29.20 -11.55
CA GLU A 297 9.66 28.66 -10.26
C GLU A 297 10.44 27.36 -10.44
N ILE A 298 10.09 26.57 -11.47
CA ILE A 298 10.79 25.32 -11.82
C ILE A 298 12.19 25.63 -12.41
N LYS A 299 12.43 26.81 -12.99
CA LYS A 299 13.71 27.15 -13.61
C LYS A 299 14.87 27.34 -12.62
N SER A 300 14.58 27.61 -11.37
CA SER A 300 15.59 27.84 -10.32
C SER A 300 15.72 26.68 -9.33
N ALA A 301 14.82 25.71 -9.35
CA ALA A 301 14.77 24.60 -8.42
C ALA A 301 15.37 23.32 -9.03
N ALA A 302 16.00 22.49 -8.21
CA ALA A 302 16.40 21.15 -8.61
C ALA A 302 15.18 20.21 -8.49
N VAL A 303 14.82 19.55 -9.59
CA VAL A 303 13.70 18.62 -9.65
C VAL A 303 14.25 17.19 -9.67
N TYR A 304 13.63 16.33 -8.88
CA TYR A 304 13.97 14.91 -8.79
C TYR A 304 12.71 14.07 -9.00
N THR A 305 12.84 12.90 -9.58
CA THR A 305 11.78 11.89 -9.51
C THR A 305 11.55 11.47 -8.07
N ILE A 306 10.41 10.86 -7.75
CA ILE A 306 10.15 10.31 -6.40
C ILE A 306 11.21 9.29 -5.95
N ASN A 307 11.94 8.68 -6.90
CA ASN A 307 13.05 7.77 -6.64
C ASN A 307 14.40 8.48 -6.43
N GLY A 308 14.40 9.81 -6.27
CA GLY A 308 15.59 10.62 -6.01
C GLY A 308 16.49 10.86 -7.22
N VAL A 309 16.08 10.49 -8.44
CA VAL A 309 16.86 10.75 -9.66
C VAL A 309 16.66 12.20 -10.08
N ARG A 310 17.76 12.97 -10.19
CA ARG A 310 17.71 14.37 -10.61
C ARG A 310 17.28 14.48 -12.07
N CYS A 311 16.24 15.25 -12.33
CA CYS A 311 15.81 15.58 -13.68
C CYS A 311 16.72 16.68 -14.27
N PRO A 312 17.20 16.55 -15.53
CA PRO A 312 17.99 17.60 -16.17
C PRO A 312 17.19 18.91 -16.25
N ALA A 313 17.85 20.04 -16.04
CA ALA A 313 17.22 21.35 -16.15
C ALA A 313 16.68 21.57 -17.59
N GLY A 314 15.42 21.98 -17.69
CA GLY A 314 14.75 22.19 -18.97
C GLY A 314 14.15 20.95 -19.63
N SER A 315 14.20 19.77 -18.97
CA SER A 315 13.50 18.58 -19.47
C SER A 315 11.99 18.78 -19.46
N LYS A 316 11.31 18.28 -20.50
CA LYS A 316 9.86 18.06 -20.44
C LYS A 316 9.62 16.92 -19.44
N LEU A 317 9.03 17.25 -18.30
CA LEU A 317 8.69 16.27 -17.29
C LEU A 317 7.30 15.70 -17.61
N PRO A 318 7.12 14.37 -17.66
CA PRO A 318 5.80 13.74 -17.75
C PRO A 318 4.90 14.17 -16.57
N ASN A 319 3.58 14.00 -16.72
CA ASN A 319 2.69 14.14 -15.57
C ASN A 319 3.12 13.15 -14.50
N GLY A 320 3.25 13.62 -13.25
CA GLY A 320 3.71 12.76 -12.16
C GLY A 320 4.02 13.56 -10.89
N LEU A 321 4.42 12.82 -9.86
CA LEU A 321 4.91 13.37 -8.61
C LEU A 321 6.42 13.59 -8.71
N TYR A 322 6.89 14.76 -8.26
CA TYR A 322 8.29 15.13 -8.25
C TYR A 322 8.68 15.75 -6.92
N ILE A 323 9.92 15.53 -6.52
CA ILE A 323 10.53 16.23 -5.39
C ILE A 323 11.20 17.49 -5.96
N VAL A 324 10.74 18.65 -5.53
CA VAL A 324 11.36 19.93 -5.91
C VAL A 324 12.17 20.44 -4.72
N ARG A 325 13.45 20.72 -4.95
CA ARG A 325 14.35 21.25 -3.94
C ARG A 325 14.70 22.69 -4.29
N ASP A 326 14.40 23.61 -3.38
CA ASP A 326 14.76 25.02 -3.53
C ASP A 326 16.29 25.25 -3.39
N PRO A 327 16.80 26.44 -3.76
CA PRO A 327 18.21 26.78 -3.61
C PRO A 327 18.72 26.79 -2.14
N ALA A 328 17.83 26.88 -1.15
CA ALA A 328 18.15 26.82 0.28
C ALA A 328 18.19 25.37 0.80
N GLY A 329 17.88 24.38 -0.05
CA GLY A 329 17.93 22.96 0.28
C GLY A 329 16.63 22.38 0.84
N ASN A 330 15.55 23.18 0.97
CA ASN A 330 14.24 22.68 1.39
C ASN A 330 13.62 21.86 0.26
N SER A 331 12.98 20.75 0.61
CA SER A 331 12.33 19.86 -0.35
C SER A 331 10.81 19.90 -0.18
N ALA A 332 10.09 19.90 -1.29
CA ALA A 332 8.65 19.73 -1.31
C ALA A 332 8.30 18.69 -2.37
N VAL A 333 7.34 17.82 -2.07
CA VAL A 333 6.73 16.96 -3.08
C VAL A 333 5.65 17.75 -3.81
N THR A 334 5.70 17.79 -5.13
CA THR A 334 4.70 18.49 -5.93
C THR A 334 4.26 17.63 -7.09
N GLY A 335 2.96 17.66 -7.38
CA GLY A 335 2.39 17.07 -8.58
C GLY A 335 2.53 18.04 -9.76
N LEU A 336 3.14 17.60 -10.85
CA LEU A 336 3.17 18.34 -12.11
C LEU A 336 2.07 17.79 -13.01
N MET A 337 1.00 18.58 -13.20
CA MET A 337 0.08 18.38 -14.30
C MET A 337 0.42 19.40 -15.40
N MET A 338 0.84 18.92 -16.55
CA MET A 338 0.98 19.78 -17.75
C MET A 338 -0.37 19.87 -18.45
N ARG A 339 -0.91 21.05 -18.59
CA ARG A 339 -2.00 21.35 -19.54
C ARG A 339 -1.45 21.52 -20.95
#